data_ccdfa2d9f6a2380924678d6f87be5fb4
#
_entry.id   ccdfa2d9f6a2380924678d6f87be5fb4
#
_cell.length_a   1.000
_cell.length_b   1.000
_cell.length_c   1.000
_cell.angle_alpha   90.00
_cell.angle_beta   90.00
_cell.angle_gamma   90.00
#
_symmetry.space_group_name_H-M   'P 1'
#
loop_
_entity.id
_entity.type
_entity.pdbx_description
1 polymer ?
#
loop_
_entity_poly.entity_id
_entity_poly.type
_entity_poly.pdbx_seq_one_letter_code
_entity_poly.pdbx_strand_id
1 'polypeptide(L)'
;MHRYFFAVKDAFINSGSDSITGDDFKDKNTGQDEILEIKKVFFNQEFHYQTRALIQFDTDEIESYISSSVLPKDYELYLRLYETKGTSGLSETYDVAAYPISESWDEGIGKEADRPKTTEGCSWKFRKNKDGIELQWATQGASYISSDEVTQSFSLEKPDINMNVTSIAKKWFSGDNDNHGFLLRLSGS
;
A
#
# COMPACT_ATOMS: atom_id res chain seq x y z
N MET A 1 12.18 23.64 -5.79
CA MET A 1 12.50 23.26 -4.40
C MET A 1 11.82 21.93 -4.13
N HIS A 2 12.48 20.97 -3.48
CA HIS A 2 11.88 19.67 -3.13
C HIS A 2 11.78 19.56 -1.61
N ARG A 3 10.67 19.02 -1.12
CA ARG A 3 10.46 18.62 0.28
C ARG A 3 10.03 17.17 0.30
N TYR A 4 10.50 16.41 1.25
CA TYR A 4 10.12 15.02 1.47
C TYR A 4 9.28 14.90 2.73
N PHE A 5 8.23 14.11 2.65
CA PHE A 5 7.37 13.68 3.74
C PHE A 5 7.46 12.17 3.83
N PHE A 6 7.41 11.65 5.04
CA PHE A 6 7.52 10.22 5.28
C PHE A 6 6.17 9.63 5.62
N ALA A 7 5.99 8.35 5.32
CA ALA A 7 4.80 7.63 5.73
C ALA A 7 4.66 7.65 7.27
N VAL A 8 3.44 7.80 7.75
CA VAL A 8 3.11 7.73 9.19
C VAL A 8 2.68 6.34 9.61
N LYS A 9 2.26 5.51 8.65
CA LYS A 9 2.06 4.08 8.80
C LYS A 9 2.12 3.38 7.45
N ASP A 10 2.57 2.15 7.47
CA ASP A 10 2.59 1.27 6.31
C ASP A 10 2.45 -0.19 6.72
N ALA A 11 2.04 -1.03 5.77
CA ALA A 11 1.95 -2.48 5.92
C ALA A 11 1.82 -3.11 4.54
N PHE A 12 2.11 -4.39 4.41
CA PHE A 12 1.60 -5.15 3.26
C PHE A 12 0.61 -6.22 3.72
N ILE A 13 -0.32 -6.60 2.86
CA ILE A 13 -1.36 -7.58 3.13
C ILE A 13 -1.28 -8.71 2.12
N ASN A 14 -1.48 -9.94 2.59
CA ASN A 14 -1.23 -11.16 1.81
C ASN A 14 -2.49 -12.02 1.69
N SER A 15 -2.88 -12.38 0.45
CA SER A 15 -4.05 -13.21 0.18
C SER A 15 -3.77 -14.72 0.23
N GLY A 16 -2.54 -15.12 0.51
CA GLY A 16 -2.08 -16.49 0.40
C GLY A 16 -2.24 -17.34 1.64
N SER A 17 -1.70 -18.53 1.52
CA SER A 17 -1.52 -19.47 2.62
C SER A 17 -0.20 -20.21 2.41
N ASP A 18 0.39 -20.69 3.51
CA ASP A 18 1.53 -21.60 3.47
C ASP A 18 1.06 -22.99 3.05
N SER A 19 1.57 -23.49 1.93
CA SER A 19 1.20 -24.80 1.42
C SER A 19 1.77 -25.98 2.23
N ILE A 20 2.78 -25.72 3.06
CA ILE A 20 3.46 -26.72 3.88
C ILE A 20 2.82 -26.79 5.27
N THR A 21 2.65 -25.65 5.92
CA THR A 21 2.10 -25.58 7.28
C THR A 21 0.58 -25.45 7.30
N GLY A 22 -0.05 -25.05 6.20
CA GLY A 22 -1.47 -24.75 6.10
C GLY A 22 -1.86 -23.41 6.73
N ASP A 23 -0.89 -22.61 7.17
CA ASP A 23 -1.16 -21.29 7.75
C ASP A 23 -1.82 -20.35 6.74
N ASP A 24 -2.98 -19.80 7.10
CA ASP A 24 -3.66 -18.76 6.32
C ASP A 24 -3.01 -17.39 6.62
N PHE A 25 -2.44 -16.75 5.60
CA PHE A 25 -1.83 -15.42 5.73
C PHE A 25 -2.84 -14.27 5.62
N LYS A 26 -4.11 -14.58 5.28
CA LYS A 26 -5.13 -13.56 5.07
C LYS A 26 -5.51 -12.78 6.33
N ASP A 27 -5.22 -13.30 7.51
CA ASP A 27 -5.43 -12.62 8.79
C ASP A 27 -4.11 -12.21 9.46
N LYS A 28 -2.96 -12.45 8.81
CA LYS A 28 -1.65 -12.09 9.31
C LYS A 28 -1.37 -10.61 9.12
N ASN A 29 -0.89 -9.96 10.17
CA ASN A 29 -0.43 -8.58 10.13
C ASN A 29 1.07 -8.48 9.83
N THR A 30 1.48 -7.42 9.14
CA THR A 30 2.87 -7.13 8.75
C THR A 30 3.25 -5.66 8.94
N GLY A 31 2.58 -4.95 9.86
CA GLY A 31 2.77 -3.52 10.08
C GLY A 31 4.12 -3.12 10.67
N GLN A 32 4.95 -4.09 11.08
CA GLN A 32 6.31 -3.83 11.57
C GLN A 32 7.39 -4.45 10.68
N ASP A 33 7.03 -4.85 9.46
CA ASP A 33 8.03 -5.24 8.46
C ASP A 33 8.76 -4.03 7.91
N GLU A 34 10.04 -4.20 7.66
CA GLU A 34 10.94 -3.16 7.16
C GLU A 34 10.84 -2.97 5.64
N ILE A 35 10.17 -3.90 4.94
CA ILE A 35 10.04 -3.95 3.49
C ILE A 35 8.59 -4.21 3.12
N LEU A 36 8.04 -3.34 2.29
CA LEU A 36 6.72 -3.55 1.69
C LEU A 36 6.81 -4.50 0.51
N GLU A 37 5.95 -5.49 0.47
CA GLU A 37 5.93 -6.49 -0.60
C GLU A 37 4.73 -6.29 -1.51
N ILE A 38 4.99 -6.17 -2.82
CA ILE A 38 3.97 -6.14 -3.87
C ILE A 38 4.28 -7.25 -4.86
N LYS A 39 3.46 -8.29 -4.90
CA LYS A 39 3.65 -9.42 -5.81
C LYS A 39 2.35 -10.08 -6.25
N LYS A 40 2.42 -10.82 -7.36
CA LYS A 40 1.46 -11.85 -7.76
C LYS A 40 2.22 -13.15 -7.95
N VAL A 41 1.72 -14.23 -7.39
CA VAL A 41 2.33 -15.53 -7.48
C VAL A 41 1.50 -16.45 -8.36
N PHE A 42 2.14 -16.99 -9.38
CA PHE A 42 1.59 -18.00 -10.28
C PHE A 42 2.37 -19.29 -10.13
N PHE A 43 1.68 -20.40 -10.16
CA PHE A 43 2.27 -21.74 -10.20
C PHE A 43 1.54 -22.56 -11.27
N ASN A 44 2.27 -23.20 -12.16
CA ASN A 44 1.72 -23.94 -13.33
C ASN A 44 0.72 -23.10 -14.14
N GLN A 45 1.00 -21.80 -14.33
CA GLN A 45 0.15 -20.82 -15.02
C GLN A 45 -1.17 -20.49 -14.30
N GLU A 46 -1.38 -20.99 -13.10
CA GLU A 46 -2.53 -20.65 -12.26
C GLU A 46 -2.15 -19.59 -11.22
N PHE A 47 -3.06 -18.63 -11.02
CA PHE A 47 -2.90 -17.61 -9.98
C PHE A 47 -3.07 -18.26 -8.60
N HIS A 48 -2.10 -18.04 -7.72
CA HIS A 48 -2.15 -18.55 -6.35
C HIS A 48 -2.52 -17.48 -5.33
N TYR A 49 -1.72 -16.42 -5.25
CA TYR A 49 -1.96 -15.34 -4.30
C TYR A 49 -1.26 -14.05 -4.72
N GLN A 50 -1.60 -12.97 -4.03
CA GLN A 50 -0.98 -11.67 -4.21
C GLN A 50 -0.74 -10.97 -2.89
N THR A 51 0.21 -10.05 -2.88
CA THR A 51 0.37 -9.06 -1.83
C THR A 51 0.08 -7.66 -2.36
N ARG A 52 -0.34 -6.78 -1.47
CA ARG A 52 -0.58 -5.37 -1.73
C ARG A 52 0.05 -4.56 -0.61
N ALA A 53 0.59 -3.40 -0.92
CA ALA A 53 1.12 -2.48 0.09
C ALA A 53 0.09 -1.39 0.40
N LEU A 54 0.03 -1.00 1.66
CA LEU A 54 -0.77 0.09 2.20
C LEU A 54 0.19 1.12 2.78
N ILE A 55 0.05 2.40 2.41
CA ILE A 55 0.92 3.48 2.87
C ILE A 55 0.09 4.72 3.13
N GLN A 56 0.22 5.34 4.30
CA GLN A 56 -0.46 6.59 4.62
C GLN A 56 0.52 7.69 5.02
N PHE A 57 0.24 8.91 4.58
CA PHE A 57 0.98 10.12 4.92
C PHE A 57 0.10 11.06 5.74
N ASP A 58 0.73 11.90 6.56
CA ASP A 58 0.06 12.96 7.27
C ASP A 58 -0.25 14.11 6.31
N THR A 59 -1.52 14.26 5.93
CA THR A 59 -1.97 15.34 5.04
C THR A 59 -1.94 16.69 5.71
N ASP A 60 -2.13 16.78 7.02
CA ASP A 60 -2.10 18.03 7.76
C ASP A 60 -0.69 18.63 7.77
N GLU A 61 0.35 17.77 7.91
CA GLU A 61 1.74 18.20 7.77
C GLU A 61 2.02 18.76 6.37
N ILE A 62 1.59 18.05 5.33
CA ILE A 62 1.80 18.42 3.94
C ILE A 62 1.08 19.75 3.62
N GLU A 63 -0.18 19.88 4.00
CA GLU A 63 -1.01 21.04 3.74
C GLU A 63 -0.50 22.26 4.51
N SER A 64 -0.09 22.09 5.76
CA SER A 64 0.54 23.13 6.56
C SER A 64 1.81 23.65 5.91
N TYR A 65 2.65 22.75 5.36
CA TYR A 65 3.86 23.15 4.64
C TYR A 65 3.54 23.93 3.35
N ILE A 66 2.58 23.45 2.54
CA ILE A 66 2.15 24.13 1.32
C ILE A 66 1.61 25.52 1.63
N SER A 67 0.77 25.67 2.67
CA SER A 67 0.14 26.92 3.07
C SER A 67 1.12 27.92 3.69
N SER A 68 2.13 27.43 4.43
CA SER A 68 3.14 28.28 5.09
C SER A 68 4.25 28.76 4.14
N SER A 69 4.39 28.09 3.00
CA SER A 69 5.47 28.37 2.07
C SER A 69 5.07 29.49 1.09
N VAL A 70 6.00 30.40 0.77
CA VAL A 70 5.89 31.33 -0.36
C VAL A 70 6.08 30.55 -1.67
N LEU A 71 5.41 29.40 -1.78
CA LEU A 71 5.49 28.57 -2.97
C LEU A 71 4.53 29.08 -4.04
N PRO A 72 4.85 28.89 -5.32
CA PRO A 72 3.88 29.07 -6.39
C PRO A 72 2.61 28.27 -6.06
N LYS A 73 1.44 28.76 -6.46
CA LYS A 73 0.17 28.04 -6.31
C LYS A 73 0.15 26.68 -7.03
N ASP A 74 1.14 26.43 -7.89
CA ASP A 74 1.32 25.20 -8.65
C ASP A 74 2.38 24.34 -7.96
N TYR A 75 1.92 23.29 -7.31
CA TYR A 75 2.76 22.24 -6.73
C TYR A 75 2.36 20.88 -7.28
N GLU A 76 3.32 19.99 -7.30
CA GLU A 76 3.10 18.58 -7.63
C GLU A 76 3.56 17.69 -6.48
N LEU A 77 2.79 16.64 -6.23
CA LEU A 77 3.06 15.64 -5.22
C LEU A 77 3.33 14.30 -5.88
N TYR A 78 4.43 13.68 -5.47
CA TYR A 78 4.88 12.41 -6.02
C TYR A 78 5.01 11.38 -4.91
N LEU A 79 4.38 10.21 -5.12
CA LEU A 79 4.65 9.03 -4.31
C LEU A 79 5.95 8.41 -4.82
N ARG A 80 6.98 8.38 -3.96
CA ARG A 80 8.29 7.83 -4.28
C ARG A 80 8.58 6.61 -3.42
N LEU A 81 8.89 5.50 -4.08
CA LEU A 81 9.28 4.25 -3.45
C LEU A 81 10.52 3.72 -4.17
N TYR A 82 11.39 3.08 -3.42
CA TYR A 82 12.63 2.52 -3.92
C TYR A 82 12.57 1.01 -3.86
N GLU A 83 12.97 0.36 -4.96
CA GLU A 83 13.14 -1.08 -4.94
C GLU A 83 14.33 -1.45 -4.04
N THR A 84 14.09 -2.36 -3.12
CA THR A 84 15.18 -2.89 -2.27
C THR A 84 15.65 -4.26 -2.73
N LYS A 85 14.76 -5.07 -3.33
CA LYS A 85 15.09 -6.39 -3.84
C LYS A 85 14.06 -6.84 -4.87
N GLY A 86 14.50 -7.00 -6.12
CA GLY A 86 13.72 -7.65 -7.18
C GLY A 86 13.98 -9.14 -7.24
N THR A 87 13.06 -9.90 -7.84
CA THR A 87 13.24 -11.33 -8.13
C THR A 87 13.53 -11.54 -9.61
N SER A 88 14.44 -12.46 -9.93
CA SER A 88 14.84 -12.79 -11.31
C SER A 88 13.73 -13.43 -12.17
N GLY A 89 12.56 -13.68 -11.61
CA GLY A 89 11.42 -14.28 -12.32
C GLY A 89 10.34 -13.31 -12.76
N LEU A 90 10.57 -11.99 -12.62
CA LEU A 90 9.63 -11.00 -13.09
C LEU A 90 9.73 -10.81 -14.61
N SER A 91 8.61 -10.48 -15.26
CA SER A 91 8.62 -10.01 -16.64
C SER A 91 9.49 -8.74 -16.75
N GLU A 92 10.04 -8.48 -17.94
CA GLU A 92 10.90 -7.31 -18.17
C GLU A 92 10.20 -5.98 -17.83
N THR A 93 8.88 -5.95 -17.92
CA THR A 93 8.06 -4.79 -17.54
C THR A 93 6.73 -5.23 -16.94
N TYR A 94 6.25 -4.48 -15.94
CA TYR A 94 4.89 -4.57 -15.38
C TYR A 94 4.48 -3.23 -14.79
N ASP A 95 3.18 -3.09 -14.55
CA ASP A 95 2.64 -1.85 -14.03
C ASP A 95 2.33 -2.00 -12.54
N VAL A 96 2.66 -0.98 -11.79
CA VAL A 96 2.20 -0.79 -10.41
C VAL A 96 1.12 0.28 -10.42
N ALA A 97 -0.02 -0.02 -9.82
CA ALA A 97 -1.13 0.90 -9.67
C ALA A 97 -1.27 1.35 -8.21
N ALA A 98 -1.50 2.64 -8.01
CA ALA A 98 -1.81 3.26 -6.73
C ALA A 98 -3.26 3.75 -6.73
N TYR A 99 -3.99 3.45 -5.67
CA TYR A 99 -5.38 3.87 -5.44
C TYR A 99 -5.54 4.49 -4.06
N PRO A 100 -6.40 5.51 -3.88
CA PRO A 100 -6.75 5.94 -2.53
C PRO A 100 -7.56 4.86 -1.82
N ILE A 101 -7.19 4.56 -0.58
CA ILE A 101 -7.92 3.64 0.30
C ILE A 101 -9.20 4.35 0.76
N SER A 102 -10.34 3.62 0.78
CA SER A 102 -11.65 4.18 1.13
C SER A 102 -12.07 3.96 2.57
N GLU A 103 -11.30 3.22 3.37
CA GLU A 103 -11.61 2.89 4.75
C GLU A 103 -10.38 3.05 5.65
N SER A 104 -10.60 3.55 6.87
CA SER A 104 -9.52 3.64 7.87
C SER A 104 -9.01 2.26 8.27
N TRP A 105 -7.70 2.16 8.55
CA TRP A 105 -7.06 0.92 8.92
C TRP A 105 -6.00 1.13 10.01
N ASP A 106 -5.66 0.07 10.72
CA ASP A 106 -4.63 0.09 11.75
C ASP A 106 -3.38 -0.65 11.23
N GLU A 107 -2.20 -0.04 11.40
CA GLU A 107 -0.92 -0.62 10.98
C GLU A 107 -0.66 -1.97 11.63
N GLY A 108 -0.78 -2.02 12.95
CA GLY A 108 -0.53 -3.23 13.73
C GLY A 108 0.91 -3.37 14.18
N ILE A 109 1.21 -4.55 14.73
CA ILE A 109 2.51 -4.82 15.40
C ILE A 109 3.20 -6.09 14.89
N GLY A 110 2.64 -6.74 13.86
CA GLY A 110 3.12 -8.03 13.36
C GLY A 110 4.19 -7.90 12.31
N LYS A 111 4.92 -9.01 12.12
CA LYS A 111 5.91 -9.21 11.05
C LYS A 111 5.62 -10.47 10.26
N GLU A 112 6.07 -10.51 8.99
CA GLU A 112 5.98 -11.71 8.14
C GLU A 112 6.72 -12.91 8.77
N ALA A 113 7.80 -12.64 9.51
CA ALA A 113 8.59 -13.67 10.18
C ALA A 113 7.95 -14.23 11.45
N ASP A 114 6.86 -13.63 11.98
CA ASP A 114 6.28 -14.04 13.25
C ASP A 114 5.78 -15.48 13.24
N ARG A 115 6.16 -16.24 14.27
CA ARG A 115 5.73 -17.62 14.52
C ARG A 115 5.52 -17.80 16.04
N PRO A 116 4.30 -17.93 16.54
CA PRO A 116 3.03 -17.90 15.78
C PRO A 116 2.76 -16.55 15.14
N LYS A 117 1.90 -16.52 14.10
CA LYS A 117 1.55 -15.30 13.38
C LYS A 117 0.88 -14.29 14.31
N THR A 118 1.23 -13.02 14.14
CA THR A 118 0.54 -11.88 14.76
C THR A 118 -0.63 -11.45 13.89
N THR A 119 -1.79 -11.21 14.51
CA THR A 119 -3.03 -10.82 13.81
C THR A 119 -3.50 -9.42 14.19
N GLU A 120 -2.84 -8.75 15.15
CA GLU A 120 -3.20 -7.40 15.58
C GLU A 120 -2.82 -6.36 14.51
N GLY A 121 -3.82 -5.62 14.00
CA GLY A 121 -3.69 -4.63 12.95
C GLY A 121 -4.46 -4.98 11.68
N CYS A 122 -4.05 -4.40 10.54
CA CYS A 122 -4.63 -4.71 9.25
C CYS A 122 -4.08 -6.02 8.66
N SER A 123 -4.88 -6.62 7.80
CA SER A 123 -4.54 -7.84 7.05
C SER A 123 -5.35 -7.89 5.76
N TRP A 124 -5.28 -8.97 5.01
CA TRP A 124 -6.13 -9.14 3.83
C TRP A 124 -7.62 -9.16 4.16
N LYS A 125 -8.01 -9.77 5.31
CA LYS A 125 -9.40 -9.87 5.77
C LYS A 125 -9.84 -8.62 6.52
N PHE A 126 -9.00 -8.11 7.40
CA PHE A 126 -9.36 -7.09 8.37
C PHE A 126 -8.66 -5.76 8.08
N ARG A 127 -9.39 -4.65 8.20
CA ARG A 127 -8.80 -3.31 8.24
C ARG A 127 -8.32 -2.95 9.64
N LYS A 128 -8.86 -3.64 10.64
CA LYS A 128 -8.50 -3.52 12.04
C LYS A 128 -8.79 -4.84 12.75
N ASN A 129 -7.83 -5.29 13.54
CA ASN A 129 -8.00 -6.37 14.52
C ASN A 129 -7.23 -5.99 15.77
N LYS A 130 -7.95 -5.67 16.85
CA LYS A 130 -7.35 -5.27 18.11
C LYS A 130 -8.31 -5.51 19.27
N ASP A 131 -7.78 -6.04 20.39
CA ASP A 131 -8.53 -6.23 21.64
C ASP A 131 -9.85 -7.01 21.45
N GLY A 132 -9.87 -7.99 20.53
CA GLY A 132 -11.08 -8.77 20.20
C GLY A 132 -12.06 -8.06 19.27
N ILE A 133 -11.76 -6.87 18.78
CA ILE A 133 -12.55 -6.13 17.80
C ILE A 133 -11.98 -6.41 16.42
N GLU A 134 -12.76 -7.13 15.59
CA GLU A 134 -12.41 -7.45 14.21
C GLU A 134 -13.30 -6.65 13.26
N LEU A 135 -12.73 -5.66 12.56
CA LEU A 135 -13.41 -4.90 11.51
C LEU A 135 -12.89 -5.34 10.16
N GLN A 136 -13.75 -5.99 9.38
CA GLN A 136 -13.40 -6.41 8.03
C GLN A 136 -13.37 -5.23 7.06
N TRP A 137 -12.60 -5.36 5.97
CA TRP A 137 -12.75 -4.52 4.80
C TRP A 137 -14.11 -4.77 4.13
N ALA A 138 -14.74 -3.75 3.58
CA ALA A 138 -15.93 -3.93 2.74
C ALA A 138 -15.63 -4.82 1.52
N THR A 139 -14.40 -4.72 1.01
CA THR A 139 -13.85 -5.64 0.01
C THR A 139 -12.51 -6.17 0.52
N GLN A 140 -12.37 -7.51 0.62
CA GLN A 140 -11.12 -8.12 1.07
C GLN A 140 -9.93 -7.68 0.21
N GLY A 141 -8.78 -7.50 0.86
CA GLY A 141 -7.57 -7.02 0.22
C GLY A 141 -7.50 -5.50 0.11
N ALA A 142 -8.16 -4.80 1.04
CA ALA A 142 -8.36 -3.37 1.19
C ALA A 142 -9.35 -2.77 0.17
N SER A 143 -10.34 -2.05 0.69
CA SER A 143 -11.30 -1.29 -0.11
C SER A 143 -10.66 0.00 -0.62
N TYR A 144 -10.86 0.35 -1.89
CA TYR A 144 -10.23 1.49 -2.53
C TYR A 144 -11.15 2.16 -3.55
N ILE A 145 -10.82 3.39 -3.91
CA ILE A 145 -11.55 4.19 -4.92
C ILE A 145 -10.94 3.93 -6.29
N SER A 146 -11.57 3.06 -7.07
CA SER A 146 -11.03 2.61 -8.36
C SER A 146 -11.04 3.68 -9.46
N SER A 147 -11.85 4.73 -9.33
CA SER A 147 -11.89 5.84 -10.29
C SER A 147 -10.67 6.76 -10.23
N ASP A 148 -9.89 6.67 -9.16
CA ASP A 148 -8.74 7.55 -8.88
C ASP A 148 -7.41 6.77 -8.98
N GLU A 149 -7.29 5.98 -10.02
CA GLU A 149 -6.09 5.19 -10.30
C GLU A 149 -4.95 6.06 -10.82
N VAL A 150 -3.75 5.81 -10.30
CA VAL A 150 -2.48 6.26 -10.88
C VAL A 150 -1.61 5.05 -11.14
N THR A 151 -1.09 4.92 -12.36
CA THR A 151 -0.30 3.77 -12.77
C THR A 151 1.08 4.21 -13.26
N GLN A 152 2.08 3.42 -12.97
CA GLN A 152 3.43 3.57 -13.50
C GLN A 152 3.95 2.21 -13.98
N SER A 153 4.49 2.19 -15.19
CA SER A 153 5.26 1.05 -15.68
C SER A 153 6.60 0.97 -14.95
N PHE A 154 6.96 -0.23 -14.61
CA PHE A 154 8.11 -0.58 -13.80
C PHE A 154 8.95 -1.61 -14.57
N SER A 155 10.26 -1.46 -14.58
CA SER A 155 11.18 -2.38 -15.25
C SER A 155 12.46 -2.56 -14.45
N LEU A 156 13.23 -3.60 -14.77
CA LEU A 156 14.54 -3.86 -14.15
C LEU A 156 15.53 -2.71 -14.34
N GLU A 157 15.36 -1.90 -15.40
CA GLU A 157 16.22 -0.72 -15.66
C GLU A 157 15.75 0.54 -14.89
N LYS A 158 14.45 0.58 -14.51
CA LYS A 158 13.81 1.69 -13.80
C LYS A 158 12.95 1.14 -12.68
N PRO A 159 13.58 0.65 -11.61
CA PRO A 159 12.88 -0.05 -10.55
C PRO A 159 12.16 0.88 -9.56
N ASP A 160 12.48 2.16 -9.54
CA ASP A 160 11.89 3.10 -8.58
C ASP A 160 10.53 3.59 -9.02
N ILE A 161 9.60 3.66 -8.08
CA ILE A 161 8.29 4.26 -8.27
C ILE A 161 8.38 5.76 -8.02
N ASN A 162 7.82 6.55 -8.93
CA ASN A 162 7.73 8.01 -8.82
C ASN A 162 6.42 8.48 -9.48
N MET A 163 5.30 8.16 -8.87
CA MET A 163 3.96 8.45 -9.39
C MET A 163 3.51 9.86 -9.02
N ASN A 164 3.01 10.64 -9.98
CA ASN A 164 2.34 11.89 -9.69
C ASN A 164 0.95 11.62 -9.08
N VAL A 165 0.80 11.88 -7.80
CA VAL A 165 -0.43 11.67 -7.02
C VAL A 165 -1.14 12.96 -6.64
N THR A 166 -0.79 14.06 -7.31
CA THR A 166 -1.32 15.41 -7.01
C THR A 166 -2.83 15.46 -7.03
N SER A 167 -3.47 14.80 -7.99
CA SER A 167 -4.94 14.78 -8.12
C SER A 167 -5.62 14.09 -6.94
N ILE A 168 -5.04 12.98 -6.46
CA ILE A 168 -5.55 12.25 -5.29
C ILE A 168 -5.39 13.10 -4.03
N ALA A 169 -4.19 13.65 -3.80
CA ALA A 169 -3.91 14.46 -2.63
C ALA A 169 -4.78 15.73 -2.57
N LYS A 170 -5.07 16.36 -3.73
CA LYS A 170 -5.98 17.52 -3.78
C LYS A 170 -7.40 17.17 -3.32
N LYS A 171 -7.89 15.96 -3.59
CA LYS A 171 -9.20 15.50 -3.09
C LYS A 171 -9.20 15.30 -1.57
N TRP A 172 -8.07 14.87 -1.00
CA TRP A 172 -7.92 14.81 0.46
C TRP A 172 -7.91 16.21 1.09
N PHE A 173 -7.16 17.14 0.52
CA PHE A 173 -7.10 18.53 1.03
C PHE A 173 -8.43 19.28 0.87
N SER A 174 -9.22 18.99 -0.17
CA SER A 174 -10.57 19.58 -0.34
C SER A 174 -11.64 18.95 0.54
N GLY A 175 -11.37 17.79 1.14
CA GLY A 175 -12.35 16.99 1.89
C GLY A 175 -13.33 16.22 1.00
N ASP A 176 -13.07 16.11 -0.31
CA ASP A 176 -13.88 15.29 -1.21
C ASP A 176 -13.75 13.79 -0.88
N ASN A 177 -12.57 13.40 -0.38
CA ASN A 177 -12.27 12.05 0.10
C ASN A 177 -11.50 12.14 1.43
N ASP A 178 -11.75 11.19 2.34
CA ASP A 178 -10.92 11.04 3.52
C ASP A 178 -9.54 10.49 3.15
N ASN A 179 -8.49 10.95 3.83
CA ASN A 179 -7.16 10.38 3.69
C ASN A 179 -7.02 9.10 4.52
N HIS A 180 -7.09 7.96 3.86
CA HIS A 180 -6.74 6.66 4.42
C HIS A 180 -5.47 6.08 3.78
N GLY A 181 -4.75 6.89 2.98
CA GLY A 181 -3.51 6.50 2.30
C GLY A 181 -3.74 5.83 0.94
N PHE A 182 -2.67 5.22 0.46
CA PHE A 182 -2.60 4.55 -0.84
C PHE A 182 -2.59 3.03 -0.69
N LEU A 183 -3.34 2.36 -1.53
CA LEU A 183 -3.18 0.95 -1.85
C LEU A 183 -2.30 0.83 -3.09
N LEU A 184 -1.24 0.03 -3.00
CA LEU A 184 -0.36 -0.31 -4.12
C LEU A 184 -0.51 -1.78 -4.50
N ARG A 185 -0.63 -2.06 -5.78
CA ARG A 185 -0.70 -3.43 -6.31
C ARG A 185 -0.12 -3.51 -7.71
N LEU A 186 0.28 -4.71 -8.13
CA LEU A 186 0.53 -4.97 -9.54
C LEU A 186 -0.77 -4.84 -10.31
N SER A 187 -0.78 -4.03 -11.39
CA SER A 187 -1.91 -3.95 -12.31
C SER A 187 -1.94 -5.18 -13.23
N GLY A 188 -3.06 -5.36 -13.92
CA GLY A 188 -3.29 -6.53 -14.76
C GLY A 188 -3.94 -7.71 -14.03
N SER A 189 -4.65 -8.51 -14.78
CA SER A 189 -5.33 -9.74 -14.36
C SER A 189 -4.35 -10.89 -14.17
#